data_3b465580121171576cc7e5153ebc546e
#
_entry.id   3b465580121171576cc7e5153ebc546e
#
_cell.length_a   1.000
_cell.length_b   1.000
_cell.length_c   1.000
_cell.angle_alpha   90.00
_cell.angle_beta   90.00
_cell.angle_gamma   90.00
#
_symmetry.space_group_name_H-M   'P 1'
#
loop_
_entity.id
_entity.type
_entity.pdbx_description
1 polymer ?
#
loop_
_entity_poly.entity_id
_entity_poly.type
_entity_poly.pdbx_seq_one_letter_code
_entity_poly.pdbx_strand_id
1 'polypeptide(L)'
;MTALVSRYAGRVQAYEIWNEPNLRREWNSATHPLGASSYIDLLRTGYTAVKANDAAAVVLSAGLAPTGYFDASNAQNDRLFLQELYDLGLAEISDAIGAHPLGWSNPPDSFCCAQPVGVEGYYQDSSFYFRETLQAYRDIVVTAGDSSTPIWVTKFGWGTSQDTYEPSPTNIYVSWTTQYLCFVDNAWGAGYL
;
A
#
# COMPACT_ATOMS: atom_id res chain seq x y z
N MET A 1 5.35 2.46 21.26
CA MET A 1 5.62 3.60 20.38
C MET A 1 6.37 4.73 21.10
N THR A 2 5.85 5.34 22.19
CA THR A 2 6.45 6.49 22.91
C THR A 2 7.96 6.32 23.19
N ALA A 3 8.40 5.23 23.82
CA ALA A 3 9.82 5.00 24.14
C ALA A 3 10.70 4.92 22.89
N LEU A 4 10.19 4.35 21.79
CA LEU A 4 10.89 4.28 20.51
C LEU A 4 11.09 5.69 19.93
N VAL A 5 10.01 6.46 19.81
CA VAL A 5 10.05 7.79 19.22
C VAL A 5 10.92 8.73 20.06
N SER A 6 10.78 8.73 21.39
CA SER A 6 11.62 9.55 22.27
C SER A 6 13.12 9.24 22.08
N ARG A 7 13.48 7.95 21.88
CA ARG A 7 14.88 7.54 21.67
C ARG A 7 15.45 8.04 20.35
N TYR A 8 14.62 8.13 19.30
CA TYR A 8 15.06 8.45 17.94
C TYR A 8 14.57 9.82 17.45
N ALA A 9 14.02 10.64 18.34
CA ALA A 9 13.56 11.98 18.00
C ALA A 9 14.64 12.79 17.28
N GLY A 10 14.28 13.43 16.15
CA GLY A 10 15.17 14.14 15.26
C GLY A 10 16.14 13.28 14.44
N ARG A 11 16.09 11.95 14.56
CA ARG A 11 16.95 10.99 13.83
C ARG A 11 16.18 10.12 12.84
N VAL A 12 14.93 9.81 13.15
CA VAL A 12 13.99 9.11 12.27
C VAL A 12 12.96 10.11 11.80
N GLN A 13 12.88 10.32 10.50
CA GLN A 13 12.05 11.37 9.91
C GLN A 13 10.61 10.92 9.64
N ALA A 14 10.37 9.61 9.54
CA ALA A 14 9.04 9.08 9.25
C ALA A 14 8.78 7.75 9.94
N TYR A 15 7.54 7.53 10.34
CA TYR A 15 7.06 6.29 10.96
C TYR A 15 5.82 5.79 10.23
N GLU A 16 5.92 4.62 9.63
CA GLU A 16 4.78 3.90 9.08
C GLU A 16 4.16 3.04 10.20
N ILE A 17 2.86 3.19 10.42
CA ILE A 17 2.17 2.53 11.52
C ILE A 17 1.53 1.23 11.06
N TRP A 18 2.20 0.12 11.27
CA TRP A 18 1.83 -1.24 10.88
C TRP A 18 2.12 -1.58 9.42
N ASN A 19 1.77 -2.81 9.01
CA ASN A 19 1.96 -3.35 7.66
C ASN A 19 0.71 -4.14 7.24
N GLU A 20 0.16 -3.84 6.09
CA GLU A 20 -0.92 -4.57 5.42
C GLU A 20 -2.10 -4.98 6.35
N PRO A 21 -2.69 -4.03 7.13
CA PRO A 21 -3.73 -4.36 8.12
C PRO A 21 -5.02 -4.89 7.51
N ASN A 22 -5.16 -4.85 6.19
CA ASN A 22 -6.27 -5.43 5.43
C ASN A 22 -6.12 -6.94 5.19
N LEU A 23 -5.03 -7.57 5.68
CA LEU A 23 -4.80 -9.01 5.58
C LEU A 23 -4.89 -9.69 6.95
N ARG A 24 -5.58 -10.83 7.02
CA ARG A 24 -5.69 -11.63 8.26
C ARG A 24 -4.33 -12.08 8.80
N ARG A 25 -3.39 -12.42 7.93
CA ARG A 25 -2.04 -12.85 8.36
C ARG A 25 -1.26 -11.75 9.07
N GLU A 26 -1.53 -10.49 8.74
CA GLU A 26 -0.88 -9.31 9.34
C GLU A 26 -1.71 -8.73 10.50
N TRP A 27 -3.01 -8.99 10.50
CA TRP A 27 -3.96 -8.54 11.52
C TRP A 27 -4.72 -9.72 12.13
N ASN A 28 -4.01 -10.51 12.93
CA ASN A 28 -4.58 -11.70 13.58
C ASN A 28 -4.83 -11.47 15.08
N SER A 29 -5.85 -10.71 15.41
CA SER A 29 -6.24 -10.42 16.79
C SER A 29 -7.56 -11.10 17.14
N ALA A 30 -7.64 -11.67 18.34
CA ALA A 30 -8.87 -12.26 18.86
C ALA A 30 -9.87 -11.19 19.34
N THR A 31 -9.38 -10.00 19.70
CA THR A 31 -10.18 -8.93 20.30
C THR A 31 -10.45 -7.76 19.36
N HIS A 32 -9.67 -7.64 18.29
CA HIS A 32 -9.79 -6.57 17.31
C HIS A 32 -9.98 -7.23 15.93
N PRO A 33 -11.21 -7.31 15.43
CA PRO A 33 -11.50 -7.97 14.16
C PRO A 33 -10.75 -7.30 12.99
N LEU A 34 -10.50 -8.07 11.94
CA LEU A 34 -9.96 -7.52 10.70
C LEU A 34 -10.91 -6.46 10.16
N GLY A 35 -10.41 -5.23 9.98
CA GLY A 35 -11.21 -4.12 9.46
C GLY A 35 -10.59 -2.75 9.75
N ALA A 36 -11.00 -1.77 8.98
CA ALA A 36 -10.53 -0.39 9.08
C ALA A 36 -10.78 0.21 10.48
N SER A 37 -11.92 -0.12 11.10
CA SER A 37 -12.28 0.36 12.44
C SER A 37 -11.30 -0.09 13.53
N SER A 38 -10.77 -1.30 13.43
CA SER A 38 -9.76 -1.78 14.38
C SER A 38 -8.38 -1.15 14.12
N TYR A 39 -8.03 -0.99 12.85
CA TYR A 39 -6.75 -0.41 12.49
C TYR A 39 -6.67 1.10 12.79
N ILE A 40 -7.73 1.85 12.57
CA ILE A 40 -7.75 3.30 12.79
C ILE A 40 -7.43 3.67 14.25
N ASP A 41 -7.83 2.85 15.21
CA ASP A 41 -7.53 3.05 16.64
C ASP A 41 -6.03 2.87 16.93
N LEU A 42 -5.39 1.88 16.29
CA LEU A 42 -3.94 1.71 16.37
C LEU A 42 -3.20 2.88 15.74
N LEU A 43 -3.62 3.31 14.55
CA LEU A 43 -3.02 4.45 13.85
C LEU A 43 -3.13 5.73 14.68
N ARG A 44 -4.30 6.04 15.24
CA ARG A 44 -4.55 7.19 16.11
C ARG A 44 -3.64 7.18 17.34
N THR A 45 -3.47 6.01 17.95
CA THR A 45 -2.58 5.84 19.10
C THR A 45 -1.11 6.05 18.68
N GLY A 46 -0.71 5.51 17.53
CA GLY A 46 0.61 5.69 16.96
C GLY A 46 0.91 7.15 16.63
N TYR A 47 0.00 7.81 15.91
CA TYR A 47 0.09 9.22 15.53
C TYR A 47 0.26 10.13 16.76
N THR A 48 -0.60 9.96 17.75
CA THR A 48 -0.54 10.74 18.99
C THR A 48 0.81 10.55 19.69
N ALA A 49 1.29 9.31 19.78
CA ALA A 49 2.57 9.01 20.42
C ALA A 49 3.77 9.59 19.64
N VAL A 50 3.73 9.58 18.31
CA VAL A 50 4.78 10.18 17.47
C VAL A 50 4.78 11.69 17.65
N LYS A 51 3.64 12.34 17.39
CA LYS A 51 3.53 13.80 17.45
C LYS A 51 3.83 14.40 18.83
N ALA A 52 3.53 13.66 19.89
CA ALA A 52 3.87 14.10 21.28
C ALA A 52 5.36 14.05 21.60
N ASN A 53 6.16 13.23 20.88
CA ASN A 53 7.59 13.04 21.18
C ASN A 53 8.51 13.58 20.06
N ASP A 54 8.02 13.68 18.84
CA ASP A 54 8.70 14.27 17.69
C ASP A 54 7.66 14.86 16.73
N ALA A 55 7.27 16.09 16.96
CA ALA A 55 6.21 16.75 16.18
C ALA A 55 6.59 16.95 14.69
N ALA A 56 7.88 16.95 14.37
CA ALA A 56 8.38 17.12 13.01
C ALA A 56 8.38 15.81 12.20
N ALA A 57 8.33 14.66 12.87
CA ALA A 57 8.33 13.37 12.18
C ALA A 57 7.01 13.15 11.42
N VAL A 58 7.13 12.62 10.21
CA VAL A 58 6.00 12.25 9.35
C VAL A 58 5.39 10.94 9.86
N VAL A 59 4.08 10.89 9.95
CA VAL A 59 3.35 9.65 10.26
C VAL A 59 2.61 9.17 9.03
N LEU A 60 2.94 7.95 8.60
CA LEU A 60 2.26 7.28 7.49
C LEU A 60 1.21 6.30 8.02
N SER A 61 0.07 6.24 7.34
CA SER A 61 -0.77 5.06 7.45
C SER A 61 -0.02 3.82 6.92
N ALA A 62 -0.41 2.62 7.34
CA ALA A 62 0.16 1.40 6.78
C ALA A 62 -0.11 1.30 5.28
N GLY A 63 0.88 0.86 4.51
CA GLY A 63 0.68 0.43 3.15
C GLY A 63 -0.24 -0.79 3.11
N LEU A 64 -1.33 -0.70 2.33
CA LEU A 64 -2.30 -1.77 2.18
C LEU A 64 -1.84 -2.77 1.13
N ALA A 65 -2.08 -4.05 1.38
CA ALA A 65 -1.87 -5.08 0.37
C ALA A 65 -2.90 -4.93 -0.75
N PRO A 66 -2.49 -4.80 -2.02
CA PRO A 66 -3.43 -4.81 -3.13
C PRO A 66 -4.10 -6.16 -3.21
N THR A 67 -5.42 -6.17 -3.16
CA THR A 67 -6.20 -7.40 -3.21
C THR A 67 -7.58 -7.14 -3.78
N GLY A 68 -7.92 -7.81 -4.89
CA GLY A 68 -9.27 -7.88 -5.43
C GLY A 68 -10.21 -8.76 -4.61
N TYR A 69 -9.78 -9.21 -3.44
CA TYR A 69 -10.49 -10.18 -2.63
C TYR A 69 -11.58 -9.51 -1.78
N PHE A 70 -12.75 -10.14 -1.72
CA PHE A 70 -13.87 -9.76 -0.87
C PHE A 70 -14.19 -10.81 0.21
N ASP A 71 -13.26 -11.70 0.50
CA ASP A 71 -13.39 -12.63 1.61
C ASP A 71 -12.96 -11.94 2.91
N ALA A 72 -13.93 -11.36 3.60
CA ALA A 72 -13.72 -10.66 4.86
C ALA A 72 -13.07 -11.51 5.97
N SER A 73 -12.95 -12.83 5.78
CA SER A 73 -12.28 -13.71 6.74
C SER A 73 -10.75 -13.68 6.60
N ASN A 74 -10.23 -13.53 5.38
CA ASN A 74 -8.79 -13.59 5.08
C ASN A 74 -8.18 -12.27 4.64
N ALA A 75 -8.94 -11.46 3.90
CA ALA A 75 -8.51 -10.18 3.39
C ALA A 75 -9.68 -9.25 3.17
N GLN A 76 -9.42 -7.93 3.18
CA GLN A 76 -10.36 -6.93 2.71
C GLN A 76 -9.77 -6.20 1.50
N ASN A 77 -10.65 -5.80 0.57
CA ASN A 77 -10.25 -5.01 -0.58
C ASN A 77 -9.55 -3.72 -0.12
N ASP A 78 -8.37 -3.47 -0.63
CA ASP A 78 -7.51 -2.35 -0.22
C ASP A 78 -8.16 -0.98 -0.45
N ARG A 79 -8.87 -0.81 -1.57
CA ARG A 79 -9.53 0.46 -1.90
C ARG A 79 -10.73 0.73 -1.00
N LEU A 80 -11.55 -0.28 -0.72
CA LEU A 80 -12.65 -0.14 0.22
C LEU A 80 -12.12 0.12 1.63
N PHE A 81 -11.06 -0.58 2.04
CA PHE A 81 -10.42 -0.35 3.33
C PHE A 81 -9.92 1.10 3.48
N LEU A 82 -9.28 1.64 2.42
CA LEU A 82 -8.83 3.04 2.42
C LEU A 82 -9.99 4.03 2.49
N GLN A 83 -11.08 3.78 1.75
CA GLN A 83 -12.29 4.61 1.84
C GLN A 83 -12.87 4.60 3.25
N GLU A 84 -13.02 3.42 3.86
CA GLU A 84 -13.48 3.29 5.24
C GLU A 84 -12.57 4.01 6.24
N LEU A 85 -11.24 4.00 6.02
CA LEU A 85 -10.31 4.77 6.85
C LEU A 85 -10.57 6.28 6.77
N TYR A 86 -10.84 6.80 5.57
CA TYR A 86 -11.19 8.21 5.40
C TYR A 86 -12.52 8.55 6.10
N ASP A 87 -13.52 7.70 6.01
CA ASP A 87 -14.80 7.86 6.71
C ASP A 87 -14.61 7.87 8.24
N LEU A 88 -13.56 7.22 8.75
CA LEU A 88 -13.20 7.15 10.17
C LEU A 88 -12.22 8.27 10.61
N GLY A 89 -11.88 9.22 9.74
CA GLY A 89 -11.06 10.39 10.07
C GLY A 89 -9.56 10.21 9.83
N LEU A 90 -9.17 9.42 8.83
CA LEU A 90 -7.77 9.21 8.46
C LEU A 90 -7.00 10.52 8.22
N ALA A 91 -7.62 11.49 7.55
CA ALA A 91 -7.00 12.77 7.22
C ALA A 91 -6.49 13.56 8.45
N GLU A 92 -7.05 13.31 9.63
CA GLU A 92 -6.65 14.01 10.86
C GLU A 92 -5.48 13.35 11.58
N ILE A 93 -5.13 12.12 11.22
CA ILE A 93 -4.17 11.28 11.96
C ILE A 93 -3.14 10.60 11.08
N SER A 94 -2.92 11.12 9.87
CA SER A 94 -1.87 10.66 8.97
C SER A 94 -1.34 11.83 8.15
N ASP A 95 -0.03 11.96 8.05
CA ASP A 95 0.61 13.00 7.22
C ASP A 95 0.85 12.50 5.79
N ALA A 96 0.82 11.19 5.56
CA ALA A 96 0.95 10.57 4.26
C ALA A 96 0.25 9.20 4.24
N ILE A 97 -0.16 8.76 3.07
CA ILE A 97 -0.80 7.47 2.86
C ILE A 97 0.23 6.46 2.37
N GLY A 98 0.43 5.39 3.14
CA GLY A 98 1.28 4.28 2.72
C GLY A 98 0.62 3.46 1.61
N ALA A 99 1.40 2.99 0.64
CA ALA A 99 0.93 2.17 -0.46
C ALA A 99 1.91 1.05 -0.82
N HIS A 100 1.36 -0.13 -1.14
CA HIS A 100 2.11 -1.30 -1.59
C HIS A 100 1.63 -1.72 -3.00
N PRO A 101 1.87 -0.93 -4.04
CA PRO A 101 1.39 -1.23 -5.39
C PRO A 101 2.20 -2.37 -6.02
N LEU A 102 1.90 -3.61 -5.66
CA LEU A 102 2.56 -4.79 -6.21
C LEU A 102 1.97 -5.10 -7.59
N GLY A 103 2.83 -5.29 -8.59
CA GLY A 103 2.42 -5.56 -9.98
C GLY A 103 2.33 -7.05 -10.32
N TRP A 104 2.80 -7.95 -9.44
CA TRP A 104 2.89 -9.40 -9.68
C TRP A 104 3.62 -9.72 -10.99
N SER A 105 2.92 -10.27 -11.99
CA SER A 105 3.45 -10.52 -13.33
C SER A 105 3.04 -9.45 -14.36
N ASN A 106 2.29 -8.42 -13.94
CA ASN A 106 1.85 -7.35 -14.83
C ASN A 106 2.92 -6.27 -14.91
N PRO A 107 3.43 -5.91 -16.10
CA PRO A 107 4.41 -4.84 -16.25
C PRO A 107 3.97 -3.53 -15.58
N PRO A 108 4.90 -2.72 -15.05
CA PRO A 108 4.58 -1.51 -14.29
C PRO A 108 3.73 -0.48 -15.05
N ASP A 109 3.83 -0.45 -16.36
CA ASP A 109 3.10 0.45 -17.27
C ASP A 109 1.80 -0.13 -17.82
N SER A 110 1.49 -1.40 -17.51
CA SER A 110 0.29 -2.06 -18.01
C SER A 110 -0.97 -1.61 -17.27
N PHE A 111 -2.10 -1.80 -17.97
CA PHE A 111 -3.42 -1.47 -17.47
C PHE A 111 -4.30 -2.72 -17.39
N CYS A 112 -5.22 -2.75 -16.45
CA CYS A 112 -6.26 -3.76 -16.35
C CYS A 112 -7.22 -3.67 -17.56
N CYS A 113 -7.76 -4.75 -18.05
CA CYS A 113 -7.42 -6.12 -17.67
C CYS A 113 -7.12 -6.89 -18.95
N ALA A 114 -6.26 -6.34 -19.80
CA ALA A 114 -5.78 -7.07 -20.97
C ALA A 114 -4.83 -8.16 -20.49
N GLN A 115 -5.20 -9.42 -20.71
CA GLN A 115 -4.34 -10.54 -20.36
C GLN A 115 -3.04 -10.47 -21.16
N PRO A 116 -1.89 -10.29 -20.50
CA PRO A 116 -0.61 -10.38 -21.19
C PRO A 116 -0.41 -11.83 -21.69
N VAL A 117 0.27 -11.98 -22.83
CA VAL A 117 0.56 -13.32 -23.39
C VAL A 117 1.32 -14.17 -22.38
N GLY A 118 0.77 -15.34 -22.06
CA GLY A 118 1.35 -16.30 -21.11
C GLY A 118 1.17 -15.96 -19.63
N VAL A 119 0.46 -14.90 -19.27
CA VAL A 119 0.11 -14.59 -17.88
C VAL A 119 -1.23 -15.22 -17.52
N GLU A 120 -1.23 -16.04 -16.48
CA GLU A 120 -2.45 -16.57 -15.88
C GLU A 120 -2.62 -15.99 -14.46
N GLY A 121 -3.86 -15.76 -14.06
CA GLY A 121 -4.19 -15.35 -12.69
C GLY A 121 -4.24 -13.83 -12.50
N TYR A 122 -3.25 -13.21 -11.94
CA TYR A 122 -3.27 -11.85 -11.37
C TYR A 122 -3.49 -10.67 -12.35
N TYR A 123 -4.07 -10.89 -13.53
CA TYR A 123 -4.39 -9.83 -14.49
C TYR A 123 -5.86 -9.37 -14.45
N GLN A 124 -6.73 -10.11 -13.79
CA GLN A 124 -8.19 -9.94 -13.87
C GLN A 124 -8.76 -8.83 -12.98
N ASP A 125 -7.94 -8.26 -12.12
CA ASP A 125 -8.37 -7.21 -11.21
C ASP A 125 -7.36 -6.06 -11.20
N SER A 126 -7.84 -4.83 -11.21
CA SER A 126 -7.01 -3.62 -11.26
C SER A 126 -6.14 -3.43 -10.01
N SER A 127 -6.44 -4.11 -8.90
CA SER A 127 -5.59 -4.14 -7.71
C SER A 127 -4.23 -4.80 -7.96
N PHE A 128 -4.08 -5.56 -9.03
CA PHE A 128 -2.81 -6.22 -9.39
C PHE A 128 -1.99 -5.43 -10.41
N TYR A 129 -2.32 -4.14 -10.62
CA TYR A 129 -1.60 -3.26 -11.52
C TYR A 129 -1.05 -2.06 -10.75
N PHE A 130 0.27 -1.87 -10.84
CA PHE A 130 1.01 -0.85 -10.11
C PHE A 130 0.39 0.56 -10.26
N ARG A 131 0.23 1.02 -11.49
CA ARG A 131 -0.31 2.36 -11.79
C ARG A 131 -1.74 2.53 -11.35
N GLU A 132 -2.57 1.54 -11.59
CA GLU A 132 -3.99 1.62 -11.26
C GLU A 132 -4.25 1.59 -9.75
N THR A 133 -3.40 0.89 -8.99
CA THR A 133 -3.45 0.94 -7.54
C THR A 133 -3.16 2.36 -7.04
N LEU A 134 -2.07 2.98 -7.52
CA LEU A 134 -1.73 4.35 -7.15
C LEU A 134 -2.79 5.37 -7.61
N GLN A 135 -3.29 5.24 -8.83
CA GLN A 135 -4.36 6.10 -9.33
C GLN A 135 -5.63 5.98 -8.49
N ALA A 136 -6.05 4.75 -8.18
CA ALA A 136 -7.23 4.51 -7.35
C ALA A 136 -7.08 5.10 -5.94
N TYR A 137 -5.91 4.96 -5.32
CA TYR A 137 -5.64 5.57 -4.02
C TYR A 137 -5.68 7.09 -4.13
N ARG A 138 -5.08 7.67 -5.17
CA ARG A 138 -5.12 9.11 -5.41
C ARG A 138 -6.55 9.63 -5.58
N ASP A 139 -7.37 8.91 -6.32
CA ASP A 139 -8.77 9.27 -6.54
C ASP A 139 -9.57 9.23 -5.21
N ILE A 140 -9.31 8.25 -4.34
CA ILE A 140 -9.91 8.18 -3.00
C ILE A 140 -9.48 9.38 -2.16
N VAL A 141 -8.19 9.66 -2.07
CA VAL A 141 -7.62 10.79 -1.33
C VAL A 141 -8.23 12.12 -1.79
N VAL A 142 -8.31 12.35 -3.09
CA VAL A 142 -8.92 13.57 -3.67
C VAL A 142 -10.41 13.64 -3.38
N THR A 143 -11.13 12.53 -3.52
CA THR A 143 -12.58 12.48 -3.28
C THR A 143 -12.91 12.74 -1.80
N ALA A 144 -12.04 12.31 -0.89
CA ALA A 144 -12.15 12.60 0.54
C ALA A 144 -11.83 14.07 0.90
N GLY A 145 -11.44 14.90 -0.07
CA GLY A 145 -11.10 16.31 0.16
C GLY A 145 -9.66 16.53 0.66
N ASP A 146 -8.83 15.47 0.70
CA ASP A 146 -7.48 15.48 1.26
C ASP A 146 -6.40 15.54 0.18
N SER A 147 -6.63 16.32 -0.87
CA SER A 147 -5.81 16.37 -2.08
C SER A 147 -4.35 16.78 -1.87
N SER A 148 -4.01 17.37 -0.73
CA SER A 148 -2.65 17.76 -0.37
C SER A 148 -1.82 16.64 0.24
N THR A 149 -2.46 15.59 0.77
CA THR A 149 -1.76 14.47 1.41
C THR A 149 -1.07 13.60 0.36
N PRO A 150 0.24 13.37 0.49
CA PRO A 150 1.01 12.56 -0.44
C PRO A 150 0.74 11.06 -0.23
N ILE A 151 0.94 10.29 -1.29
CA ILE A 151 1.00 8.84 -1.23
C ILE A 151 2.47 8.42 -1.24
N TRP A 152 2.89 7.64 -0.26
CA TRP A 152 4.24 7.08 -0.17
C TRP A 152 4.23 5.61 -0.54
N VAL A 153 4.97 5.26 -1.57
CA VAL A 153 5.19 3.86 -1.94
C VAL A 153 6.25 3.27 -1.02
N THR A 154 5.82 2.49 -0.03
CA THR A 154 6.70 1.89 0.97
C THR A 154 7.11 0.46 0.63
N LYS A 155 6.36 -0.20 -0.26
CA LYS A 155 6.70 -1.50 -0.83
C LYS A 155 6.20 -1.60 -2.28
N PHE A 156 7.05 -2.07 -3.18
CA PHE A 156 6.69 -2.38 -4.56
C PHE A 156 7.55 -3.52 -5.10
N GLY A 157 7.10 -4.15 -6.17
CA GLY A 157 7.87 -5.21 -6.82
C GLY A 157 7.07 -6.01 -7.84
N TRP A 158 7.82 -6.82 -8.57
CA TRP A 158 7.31 -7.73 -9.59
C TRP A 158 8.03 -9.07 -9.49
N GLY A 159 7.35 -10.14 -9.85
CA GLY A 159 7.99 -11.43 -10.04
C GLY A 159 9.00 -11.38 -11.18
N THR A 160 10.18 -11.98 -11.00
CA THR A 160 11.20 -12.13 -12.04
C THR A 160 11.52 -13.61 -12.25
N SER A 161 12.10 -13.95 -13.40
CA SER A 161 12.53 -15.33 -13.68
C SER A 161 13.64 -15.85 -12.74
N GLN A 162 14.17 -14.98 -11.90
CA GLN A 162 15.19 -15.31 -10.90
C GLN A 162 14.57 -15.55 -9.51
N ASP A 163 13.34 -15.16 -9.30
CA ASP A 163 12.59 -15.47 -8.09
C ASP A 163 12.19 -16.95 -8.16
N THR A 164 13.00 -17.76 -7.57
CA THR A 164 13.07 -19.20 -7.71
C THR A 164 11.92 -19.96 -7.07
N TYR A 165 10.77 -19.93 -7.65
CA TYR A 165 9.92 -21.12 -7.70
C TYR A 165 9.89 -21.53 -9.16
N GLU A 166 10.05 -22.83 -9.42
CA GLU A 166 10.20 -23.42 -10.75
C GLU A 166 9.52 -22.61 -11.84
N PRO A 167 10.20 -22.22 -12.91
CA PRO A 167 9.56 -21.48 -13.99
C PRO A 167 8.40 -22.32 -14.51
N SER A 168 7.19 -22.01 -14.05
CA SER A 168 6.00 -22.52 -14.72
C SER A 168 6.05 -21.93 -16.14
N PRO A 169 5.84 -22.71 -17.19
CA PRO A 169 5.79 -22.20 -18.56
C PRO A 169 4.67 -21.17 -18.76
N THR A 170 3.84 -20.96 -17.77
CA THR A 170 2.73 -19.99 -17.74
C THR A 170 3.06 -18.69 -16.99
N ASN A 171 4.21 -18.58 -16.31
CA ASN A 171 4.60 -17.36 -15.62
C ASN A 171 5.56 -16.53 -16.47
N ILE A 172 5.05 -15.47 -17.08
CA ILE A 172 5.88 -14.43 -17.66
C ILE A 172 6.32 -13.50 -16.53
N TYR A 173 7.64 -13.42 -16.35
CA TYR A 173 8.24 -12.52 -15.38
C TYR A 173 8.66 -11.22 -16.05
N VAL A 174 8.52 -10.12 -15.34
CA VAL A 174 8.97 -8.81 -15.80
C VAL A 174 10.49 -8.75 -15.72
N SER A 175 11.15 -8.32 -16.79
CA SER A 175 12.61 -8.16 -16.76
C SER A 175 13.03 -7.06 -15.80
N TRP A 176 14.23 -7.19 -15.20
CA TRP A 176 14.82 -6.15 -14.34
C TRP A 176 14.88 -4.79 -15.03
N THR A 177 15.23 -4.78 -16.31
CA THR A 177 15.29 -3.54 -17.09
C THR A 177 13.92 -2.89 -17.23
N THR A 178 12.89 -3.69 -17.52
CA THR A 178 11.52 -3.19 -17.64
C THR A 178 11.02 -2.64 -16.29
N GLN A 179 11.27 -3.36 -15.20
CA GLN A 179 10.91 -2.88 -13.85
C GLN A 179 11.54 -1.52 -13.54
N TYR A 180 12.86 -1.41 -13.76
CA TYR A 180 13.59 -0.18 -13.48
C TYR A 180 13.13 1.00 -14.35
N LEU A 181 13.06 0.82 -15.67
CA LEU A 181 12.69 1.88 -16.60
C LEU A 181 11.24 2.34 -16.37
N CYS A 182 10.31 1.41 -16.23
CA CYS A 182 8.93 1.78 -16.00
C CYS A 182 8.71 2.42 -14.62
N PHE A 183 9.47 2.01 -13.61
CA PHE A 183 9.42 2.68 -12.30
C PHE A 183 9.91 4.12 -12.42
N VAL A 184 11.07 4.36 -13.04
CA VAL A 184 11.61 5.72 -13.20
C VAL A 184 10.69 6.59 -14.06
N ASP A 185 10.20 6.06 -15.19
CA ASP A 185 9.40 6.85 -16.13
C ASP A 185 7.96 7.10 -15.63
N ASN A 186 7.34 6.13 -14.97
CA ASN A 186 5.93 6.21 -14.62
C ASN A 186 5.68 6.59 -13.16
N ALA A 187 6.47 6.13 -12.22
CA ALA A 187 6.29 6.50 -10.83
C ALA A 187 6.93 7.86 -10.52
N TRP A 188 8.16 8.05 -10.96
CA TRP A 188 8.90 9.30 -10.72
C TRP A 188 8.46 10.43 -11.65
N GLY A 189 8.34 10.15 -12.96
CA GLY A 189 7.96 11.13 -13.97
C GLY A 189 6.51 11.58 -13.91
N ALA A 190 5.61 10.77 -13.36
CA ALA A 190 4.20 11.11 -13.22
C ALA A 190 3.87 11.88 -11.93
N GLY A 191 4.85 12.15 -11.07
CA GLY A 191 4.64 12.91 -9.83
C GLY A 191 3.80 12.16 -8.77
N TYR A 192 3.79 10.83 -8.80
CA TYR A 192 3.14 10.00 -7.78
C TYR A 192 4.00 9.80 -6.52
N LEU A 193 5.25 10.26 -6.53
CA LEU A 193 6.20 10.18 -5.42
C LEU A 193 6.56 11.58 -4.91
#